data_35b53d1e467d6e52bfbc7d125f17e4ea
#
_entry.id   35b53d1e467d6e52bfbc7d125f17e4ea
#
_cell.length_a   1.000
_cell.length_b   1.000
_cell.length_c   1.000
_cell.angle_alpha   90.00
_cell.angle_beta   90.00
_cell.angle_gamma   90.00
#
_symmetry.space_group_name_H-M   'P 1'
#
loop_
_entity.id
_entity.type
_entity.pdbx_description
1 polymer ?
#
loop_
_entity_poly.entity_id
_entity_poly.type
_entity_poly.pdbx_seq_one_letter_code
_entity_poly.pdbx_strand_id
1 'polypeptide(L)'
;MNNFWSNLDKGSKAEDFLSDFLEEMFSWKFIAGNKNGKVVNSEYIEKVFNCKYLQEGKYEDGYHGARLQFSNGDIAIMPDLLFLSSHDETFWVESKASFNHLYKSIDIEVNKVNSYLTIQKHCGRTVWLVLTIVNKKEKTCRIYSVSMKRLNKYITINNVKETKNSFSSLVYRIPVNSNLFNSLTQSDIKYG
;
A
#
# COMPACT_ATOMS: atom_id res chain seq x y z
N MET A 1 -19.58 3.72 -12.26
CA MET A 1 -19.11 2.38 -11.84
C MET A 1 -18.75 1.38 -12.95
N ASN A 2 -19.35 1.44 -14.14
CA ASN A 2 -19.14 0.41 -15.22
C ASN A 2 -17.73 0.33 -15.82
N ASN A 3 -16.86 1.32 -15.68
CA ASN A 3 -15.51 1.32 -16.26
C ASN A 3 -14.40 0.83 -15.30
N PHE A 4 -14.73 0.61 -14.03
CA PHE A 4 -13.78 0.27 -12.99
C PHE A 4 -13.09 -1.07 -13.22
N TRP A 5 -13.88 -2.10 -13.54
CA TRP A 5 -13.40 -3.49 -13.59
C TRP A 5 -12.62 -3.83 -14.87
N SER A 6 -12.94 -3.16 -15.97
CA SER A 6 -12.10 -3.24 -17.19
C SER A 6 -10.74 -2.58 -16.99
N ASN A 7 -10.63 -1.70 -15.99
CA ASN A 7 -9.45 -0.92 -15.70
C ASN A 7 -8.54 -1.54 -14.61
N LEU A 8 -9.09 -2.36 -13.72
CA LEU A 8 -8.33 -3.17 -12.77
C LEU A 8 -7.43 -4.21 -13.47
N ASP A 9 -7.77 -4.63 -14.67
CA ASP A 9 -6.95 -5.57 -15.46
C ASP A 9 -5.54 -5.02 -15.82
N LYS A 10 -5.30 -3.75 -15.62
CA LYS A 10 -4.05 -3.07 -16.00
C LYS A 10 -3.15 -2.64 -14.81
N GLY A 11 -3.41 -3.10 -13.59
CA GLY A 11 -2.56 -2.86 -12.41
C GLY A 11 -2.49 -1.40 -11.92
N SER A 12 -2.43 -0.43 -12.82
CA SER A 12 -2.28 1.00 -12.51
C SER A 12 -3.54 1.69 -11.97
N LYS A 13 -4.67 1.00 -11.91
CA LYS A 13 -5.97 1.56 -11.52
C LYS A 13 -6.54 0.98 -10.22
N ALA A 14 -5.84 0.03 -9.59
CA ALA A 14 -6.20 -0.44 -8.26
C ALA A 14 -6.00 0.65 -7.20
N GLU A 15 -4.98 1.48 -7.39
CA GLU A 15 -4.66 2.62 -6.53
C GLU A 15 -5.72 3.72 -6.64
N ASP A 16 -6.14 4.07 -7.86
CA ASP A 16 -7.18 5.08 -8.10
C ASP A 16 -8.52 4.64 -7.49
N PHE A 17 -8.89 3.36 -7.69
CA PHE A 17 -10.10 2.82 -7.07
C PHE A 17 -10.02 2.83 -5.56
N LEU A 18 -8.90 2.37 -5.01
CA LEU A 18 -8.74 2.34 -3.57
C LEU A 18 -8.83 3.75 -3.01
N SER A 19 -8.24 4.74 -3.69
CA SER A 19 -8.35 6.14 -3.31
C SER A 19 -9.80 6.61 -3.25
N ASP A 20 -10.55 6.42 -4.34
CA ASP A 20 -11.95 6.84 -4.44
C ASP A 20 -12.83 6.09 -3.42
N PHE A 21 -12.58 4.78 -3.22
CA PHE A 21 -13.29 3.97 -2.23
C PHE A 21 -13.04 4.46 -0.80
N LEU A 22 -11.79 4.74 -0.44
CA LEU A 22 -11.44 5.20 0.90
C LEU A 22 -11.99 6.61 1.18
N GLU A 23 -12.03 7.48 0.17
CA GLU A 23 -12.68 8.80 0.27
C GLU A 23 -14.19 8.67 0.51
N GLU A 24 -14.87 7.81 -0.26
CA GLU A 24 -16.32 7.63 -0.17
C GLU A 24 -16.76 6.93 1.14
N MET A 25 -16.08 5.86 1.51
CA MET A 25 -16.51 5.01 2.64
C MET A 25 -16.07 5.52 4.01
N PHE A 26 -14.93 6.21 4.09
CA PHE A 26 -14.35 6.62 5.38
C PHE A 26 -14.21 8.14 5.51
N SER A 27 -14.65 8.92 4.54
CA SER A 27 -14.47 10.37 4.50
C SER A 27 -12.99 10.80 4.66
N TRP A 28 -12.07 9.95 4.19
CA TRP A 28 -10.66 10.27 4.12
C TRP A 28 -10.41 11.11 2.88
N LYS A 29 -9.48 12.04 2.97
CA LYS A 29 -9.15 12.93 1.85
C LYS A 29 -7.79 12.53 1.29
N PHE A 30 -7.74 12.17 0.01
CA PHE A 30 -6.47 12.00 -0.70
C PHE A 30 -5.72 13.34 -0.77
N ILE A 31 -4.43 13.34 -0.41
CA ILE A 31 -3.60 14.54 -0.40
C ILE A 31 -2.52 14.48 -1.46
N ALA A 32 -1.78 13.37 -1.51
CA ALA A 32 -0.61 13.20 -2.37
C ALA A 32 -0.35 11.72 -2.65
N GLY A 33 0.49 11.44 -3.62
CA GLY A 33 0.91 10.09 -3.98
C GLY A 33 0.54 9.70 -5.40
N ASN A 34 0.48 8.42 -5.69
CA ASN A 34 0.17 7.89 -7.02
C ASN A 34 -1.30 8.13 -7.37
N LYS A 35 -1.55 8.83 -8.47
CA LYS A 35 -2.88 8.98 -9.07
C LYS A 35 -2.75 8.98 -10.59
N ASN A 36 -3.50 8.11 -11.26
CA ASN A 36 -3.42 7.93 -12.72
C ASN A 36 -1.99 7.61 -13.23
N GLY A 37 -1.22 6.83 -12.46
CA GLY A 37 0.14 6.44 -12.81
C GLY A 37 1.18 7.55 -12.69
N LYS A 38 0.89 8.62 -11.98
CA LYS A 38 1.82 9.72 -11.70
C LYS A 38 1.74 10.14 -10.24
N VAL A 39 2.89 10.49 -9.67
CA VAL A 39 2.90 11.09 -8.33
C VAL A 39 2.43 12.54 -8.43
N VAL A 40 1.40 12.88 -7.64
CA VAL A 40 0.87 14.23 -7.53
C VAL A 40 1.19 14.83 -6.16
N ASN A 41 1.28 16.16 -6.09
CA ASN A 41 1.55 16.91 -4.86
C ASN A 41 2.85 16.51 -4.13
N SER A 42 3.90 16.13 -4.86
CA SER A 42 5.20 15.78 -4.25
C SER A 42 5.79 16.92 -3.39
N GLU A 43 5.57 18.17 -3.77
CA GLU A 43 5.99 19.34 -3.00
C GLU A 43 5.34 19.41 -1.60
N TYR A 44 4.09 18.96 -1.49
CA TYR A 44 3.42 18.83 -0.19
C TYR A 44 4.13 17.80 0.68
N ILE A 45 4.50 16.65 0.10
CA ILE A 45 5.24 15.58 0.80
C ILE A 45 6.57 16.12 1.32
N GLU A 46 7.35 16.78 0.46
CA GLU A 46 8.65 17.35 0.83
C GLU A 46 8.53 18.35 1.99
N LYS A 47 7.56 19.25 1.91
CA LYS A 47 7.34 20.29 2.92
C LYS A 47 6.89 19.71 4.26
N VAL A 48 5.91 18.79 4.25
CA VAL A 48 5.30 18.26 5.49
C VAL A 48 6.22 17.30 6.21
N PHE A 49 6.99 16.50 5.47
CA PHE A 49 7.85 15.47 6.05
C PHE A 49 9.33 15.84 6.09
N ASN A 50 9.66 17.06 5.69
CA ASN A 50 11.05 17.54 5.64
C ASN A 50 11.99 16.54 4.96
N CYS A 51 11.60 16.12 3.77
CA CYS A 51 12.32 15.14 2.95
C CYS A 51 12.44 15.66 1.51
N LYS A 52 13.27 15.02 0.70
CA LYS A 52 13.36 15.25 -0.74
C LYS A 52 12.63 14.12 -1.47
N TYR A 53 11.72 14.47 -2.36
CA TYR A 53 11.11 13.55 -3.29
C TYR A 53 12.10 13.19 -4.40
N LEU A 54 12.34 11.91 -4.61
CA LEU A 54 13.14 11.40 -5.71
C LEU A 54 12.18 10.76 -6.73
N GLN A 55 12.21 11.30 -7.93
CA GLN A 55 11.33 10.89 -9.02
C GLN A 55 11.43 9.38 -9.29
N GLU A 56 10.32 8.81 -9.74
CA GLU A 56 10.28 7.43 -10.19
C GLU A 56 11.33 7.16 -11.26
N GLY A 57 12.09 6.06 -11.09
CA GLY A 57 13.15 5.67 -11.99
C GLY A 57 13.68 4.28 -11.63
N LYS A 58 14.61 3.78 -12.44
CA LYS A 58 15.34 2.56 -12.14
C LYS A 58 16.52 2.90 -11.24
N TYR A 59 16.52 2.37 -10.03
CA TYR A 59 17.59 2.53 -9.06
C TYR A 59 18.57 1.35 -9.11
N GLU A 60 19.76 1.49 -8.50
CA GLU A 60 20.80 0.48 -8.51
C GLU A 60 20.36 -0.86 -7.90
N ASP A 61 19.45 -0.84 -6.93
CA ASP A 61 18.84 -2.04 -6.34
C ASP A 61 17.79 -2.72 -7.23
N GLY A 62 17.60 -2.22 -8.46
CA GLY A 62 16.66 -2.75 -9.45
C GLY A 62 15.20 -2.40 -9.22
N TYR A 63 14.89 -1.66 -8.15
CA TYR A 63 13.52 -1.23 -7.85
C TYR A 63 13.10 -0.03 -8.71
N HIS A 64 11.90 -0.09 -9.28
CA HIS A 64 11.25 1.02 -9.97
C HIS A 64 10.20 1.64 -9.06
N GLY A 65 10.27 2.94 -8.80
CA GLY A 65 9.28 3.64 -7.98
C GLY A 65 9.84 4.90 -7.34
N ALA A 66 8.94 5.73 -6.85
CA ALA A 66 9.30 6.96 -6.16
C ALA A 66 9.93 6.68 -4.79
N ARG A 67 10.83 7.57 -4.35
CA ARG A 67 11.51 7.46 -3.06
C ARG A 67 11.50 8.78 -2.31
N LEU A 68 11.66 8.68 -1.00
CA LEU A 68 11.87 9.82 -0.11
C LEU A 68 13.28 9.76 0.47
N GLN A 69 14.01 10.86 0.38
CA GLN A 69 15.32 11.04 1.03
C GLN A 69 15.18 11.98 2.21
N PHE A 70 15.50 11.50 3.40
CA PHE A 70 15.43 12.25 4.64
C PHE A 70 16.72 13.02 4.91
N SER A 71 16.67 14.02 5.79
CA SER A 71 17.79 14.91 6.10
C SER A 71 19.04 14.21 6.65
N ASN A 72 18.89 13.04 7.26
CA ASN A 72 19.99 12.21 7.74
C ASN A 72 20.62 11.31 6.66
N GLY A 73 20.14 11.39 5.40
CA GLY A 73 20.60 10.59 4.28
C GLY A 73 19.85 9.28 4.06
N ASP A 74 18.96 8.86 4.97
CA ASP A 74 18.14 7.66 4.77
C ASP A 74 17.26 7.83 3.54
N ILE A 75 17.18 6.76 2.73
CA ILE A 75 16.32 6.70 1.54
C ILE A 75 15.32 5.57 1.73
N ALA A 76 14.05 5.85 1.47
CA ALA A 76 12.97 4.88 1.58
C ALA A 76 12.07 4.90 0.33
N ILE A 77 11.54 3.72 -0.04
CA ILE A 77 10.52 3.58 -1.07
C ILE A 77 9.27 4.30 -0.57
N MET A 78 8.70 5.18 -1.39
CA MET A 78 7.48 5.91 -1.05
C MET A 78 6.26 4.98 -1.16
N PRO A 79 5.35 4.95 -0.16
CA PRO A 79 4.07 4.26 -0.32
C PRO A 79 3.18 4.93 -1.37
N ASP A 80 2.18 4.20 -1.88
CA ASP A 80 1.39 4.64 -3.02
C ASP A 80 0.60 5.93 -2.76
N LEU A 81 -0.05 6.05 -1.59
CA LEU A 81 -1.05 7.09 -1.32
C LEU A 81 -0.86 7.72 0.06
N LEU A 82 -1.06 9.05 0.15
CA LEU A 82 -1.11 9.80 1.41
C LEU A 82 -2.52 10.36 1.61
N PHE A 83 -3.11 10.07 2.76
CA PHE A 83 -4.45 10.52 3.16
C PHE A 83 -4.44 11.42 4.39
N LEU A 84 -5.49 12.23 4.49
CA LEU A 84 -5.91 12.92 5.70
C LEU A 84 -7.18 12.24 6.23
N SER A 85 -7.17 11.83 7.49
CA SER A 85 -8.36 11.28 8.15
C SER A 85 -9.36 12.38 8.51
N SER A 86 -10.58 11.97 8.90
CA SER A 86 -11.60 12.88 9.46
C SER A 86 -11.19 13.57 10.79
N HIS A 87 -10.08 13.13 11.39
CA HIS A 87 -9.49 13.71 12.61
C HIS A 87 -8.22 14.51 12.33
N ASP A 88 -8.02 14.95 11.10
CA ASP A 88 -6.87 15.72 10.63
C ASP A 88 -5.50 15.02 10.81
N GLU A 89 -5.50 13.70 10.90
CA GLU A 89 -4.29 12.91 10.94
C GLU A 89 -3.89 12.41 9.55
N THR A 90 -2.64 12.68 9.16
CA THR A 90 -2.09 12.13 7.91
C THR A 90 -1.57 10.72 8.13
N PHE A 91 -1.76 9.85 7.13
CA PHE A 91 -1.23 8.49 7.11
C PHE A 91 -0.98 8.00 5.69
N TRP A 92 -0.05 7.07 5.56
CA TRP A 92 0.31 6.47 4.29
C TRP A 92 -0.45 5.17 4.04
N VAL A 93 -0.73 4.90 2.78
CA VAL A 93 -1.32 3.64 2.31
C VAL A 93 -0.46 3.06 1.20
N GLU A 94 -0.06 1.81 1.38
CA GLU A 94 0.44 0.94 0.31
C GLU A 94 -0.71 0.08 -0.15
N SER A 95 -1.02 0.13 -1.44
CA SER A 95 -2.10 -0.62 -2.08
C SER A 95 -1.62 -1.93 -2.65
N LYS A 96 -2.32 -3.01 -2.37
CA LYS A 96 -2.12 -4.28 -3.06
C LYS A 96 -3.46 -4.86 -3.50
N ALA A 97 -3.54 -5.30 -4.76
CA ALA A 97 -4.71 -5.99 -5.29
C ALA A 97 -4.40 -7.44 -5.64
N SER A 98 -5.31 -8.35 -5.33
CA SER A 98 -5.27 -9.73 -5.76
C SER A 98 -6.57 -10.10 -6.45
N PHE A 99 -6.46 -10.68 -7.64
CA PHE A 99 -7.59 -11.17 -8.44
C PHE A 99 -7.87 -12.66 -8.24
N ASN A 100 -7.19 -13.27 -7.29
CA ASN A 100 -7.43 -14.65 -6.90
C ASN A 100 -8.15 -14.67 -5.55
N HIS A 101 -9.47 -14.86 -5.54
CA HIS A 101 -10.28 -14.93 -4.32
C HIS A 101 -9.93 -16.11 -3.40
N LEU A 102 -9.20 -17.12 -3.91
CA LEU A 102 -8.66 -18.23 -3.13
C LEU A 102 -7.29 -17.92 -2.51
N TYR A 103 -6.89 -16.66 -2.54
CA TYR A 103 -5.57 -16.22 -2.09
C TYR A 103 -5.36 -16.51 -0.62
N LYS A 104 -4.49 -17.48 -0.34
CA LYS A 104 -4.18 -17.92 1.03
C LYS A 104 -3.08 -17.10 1.70
N SER A 105 -2.26 -16.42 0.90
CA SER A 105 -1.13 -15.62 1.39
C SER A 105 -0.83 -14.46 0.47
N ILE A 106 -0.20 -13.42 0.99
CA ILE A 106 0.30 -12.27 0.25
C ILE A 106 1.82 -12.22 0.37
N ASP A 107 2.49 -11.93 -0.74
CA ASP A 107 3.93 -11.68 -0.77
C ASP A 107 4.17 -10.17 -0.61
N ILE A 108 4.95 -9.81 0.40
CA ILE A 108 5.34 -8.43 0.70
C ILE A 108 6.84 -8.31 0.61
N GLU A 109 7.34 -7.44 -0.24
CA GLU A 109 8.77 -7.26 -0.45
C GLU A 109 9.47 -6.78 0.82
N VAL A 110 10.58 -7.42 1.15
CA VAL A 110 11.37 -7.14 2.37
C VAL A 110 11.83 -5.68 2.38
N ASN A 111 12.30 -5.17 1.25
CA ASN A 111 12.76 -3.79 1.10
C ASN A 111 11.61 -2.77 1.30
N LYS A 112 10.38 -3.10 0.89
CA LYS A 112 9.19 -2.26 1.16
C LYS A 112 8.87 -2.22 2.65
N VAL A 113 8.88 -3.36 3.34
CA VAL A 113 8.66 -3.39 4.80
C VAL A 113 9.66 -2.49 5.52
N ASN A 114 10.95 -2.64 5.21
CA ASN A 114 12.02 -1.83 5.80
C ASN A 114 11.85 -0.34 5.47
N SER A 115 11.54 0.00 4.23
CA SER A 115 11.30 1.39 3.80
C SER A 115 10.14 2.02 4.54
N TYR A 116 9.03 1.31 4.70
CA TYR A 116 7.83 1.84 5.36
C TYR A 116 8.02 2.01 6.87
N LEU A 117 8.82 1.15 7.50
CA LEU A 117 9.24 1.37 8.89
C LEU A 117 10.16 2.59 9.02
N THR A 118 11.04 2.81 8.06
CA THR A 118 11.89 4.00 7.98
C THR A 118 11.04 5.27 7.84
N ILE A 119 10.04 5.26 6.95
CA ILE A 119 9.10 6.38 6.81
C ILE A 119 8.34 6.65 8.11
N GLN A 120 7.82 5.61 8.76
CA GLN A 120 7.12 5.77 10.04
C GLN A 120 8.04 6.40 11.12
N LYS A 121 9.31 6.01 11.16
CA LYS A 121 10.30 6.55 12.08
C LYS A 121 10.56 8.04 11.83
N HIS A 122 10.72 8.45 10.57
CA HIS A 122 11.04 9.84 10.23
C HIS A 122 9.83 10.76 10.21
N CYS A 123 8.71 10.29 9.68
CA CYS A 123 7.51 11.10 9.52
C CYS A 123 6.57 11.07 10.73
N GLY A 124 6.75 10.13 11.67
CA GLY A 124 5.84 9.93 12.80
C GLY A 124 4.42 9.52 12.37
N ARG A 125 4.24 9.07 11.12
CA ARG A 125 2.94 8.72 10.55
C ARG A 125 2.84 7.24 10.26
N THR A 126 1.66 6.66 10.49
CA THR A 126 1.42 5.24 10.22
C THR A 126 1.43 4.98 8.72
N VAL A 127 2.05 3.87 8.32
CA VAL A 127 1.91 3.28 6.98
C VAL A 127 0.99 2.08 7.10
N TRP A 128 -0.09 2.09 6.33
CA TRP A 128 -1.05 0.99 6.22
C TRP A 128 -0.80 0.21 4.93
N LEU A 129 -0.77 -1.10 5.04
CA LEU A 129 -0.94 -1.98 3.90
C LEU A 129 -2.42 -2.27 3.74
N VAL A 130 -2.99 -1.95 2.58
CA VAL A 130 -4.38 -2.22 2.24
C VAL A 130 -4.42 -3.23 1.11
N LEU A 131 -5.06 -4.37 1.37
CA LEU A 131 -5.19 -5.48 0.45
C LEU A 131 -6.62 -5.56 -0.07
N THR A 132 -6.80 -5.42 -1.38
CA THR A 132 -8.07 -5.63 -2.07
C THR A 132 -8.08 -7.01 -2.73
N ILE A 133 -8.96 -7.90 -2.29
CA ILE A 133 -9.16 -9.22 -2.87
C ILE A 133 -10.40 -9.19 -3.75
N VAL A 134 -10.21 -9.42 -5.04
CA VAL A 134 -11.26 -9.34 -6.06
C VAL A 134 -11.68 -10.74 -6.51
N ASN A 135 -12.98 -11.04 -6.41
CA ASN A 135 -13.60 -12.21 -7.02
C ASN A 135 -14.28 -11.81 -8.33
N LYS A 136 -13.57 -12.01 -9.44
CA LYS A 136 -14.09 -11.66 -10.78
C LYS A 136 -15.33 -12.45 -11.17
N LYS A 137 -15.45 -13.71 -10.73
CA LYS A 137 -16.59 -14.58 -11.06
C LYS A 137 -17.88 -14.11 -10.41
N GLU A 138 -17.80 -13.74 -9.14
CA GLU A 138 -18.96 -13.29 -8.36
C GLU A 138 -19.15 -11.77 -8.41
N LYS A 139 -18.22 -11.06 -9.05
CA LYS A 139 -18.19 -9.61 -9.08
C LYS A 139 -18.24 -9.01 -7.66
N THR A 140 -17.38 -9.50 -6.79
CA THR A 140 -17.26 -9.02 -5.41
C THR A 140 -15.82 -8.70 -5.06
N CYS A 141 -15.63 -7.84 -4.07
CA CYS A 141 -14.33 -7.62 -3.46
C CYS A 141 -14.40 -7.52 -1.94
N ARG A 142 -13.29 -7.84 -1.30
CA ARG A 142 -13.03 -7.62 0.13
C ARG A 142 -11.80 -6.78 0.30
N ILE A 143 -11.84 -5.89 1.29
CA ILE A 143 -10.73 -4.99 1.60
C ILE A 143 -10.27 -5.26 3.03
N TYR A 144 -8.97 -5.45 3.17
CA TYR A 144 -8.30 -5.72 4.44
C TYR A 144 -7.20 -4.70 4.67
N SER A 145 -6.91 -4.41 5.93
CA SER A 145 -5.81 -3.53 6.29
C SER A 145 -4.95 -4.10 7.42
N VAL A 146 -3.70 -3.71 7.42
CA VAL A 146 -2.78 -3.93 8.54
C VAL A 146 -1.78 -2.78 8.61
N SER A 147 -1.51 -2.25 9.82
CA SER A 147 -0.44 -1.27 9.95
C SER A 147 0.93 -1.95 9.79
N MET A 148 1.89 -1.25 9.20
CA MET A 148 3.23 -1.79 8.98
C MET A 148 3.92 -2.19 10.29
N LYS A 149 3.67 -1.46 11.37
CA LYS A 149 4.16 -1.80 12.71
C LYS A 149 3.61 -3.16 13.20
N ARG A 150 2.30 -3.41 13.01
CA ARG A 150 1.66 -4.68 13.39
C ARG A 150 2.16 -5.83 12.52
N LEU A 151 2.32 -5.58 11.23
CA LEU A 151 2.88 -6.55 10.28
C LEU A 151 4.32 -6.95 10.68
N ASN A 152 5.18 -5.97 10.94
CA ASN A 152 6.56 -6.24 11.35
C ASN A 152 6.63 -7.02 12.69
N LYS A 153 5.77 -6.68 13.65
CA LYS A 153 5.65 -7.44 14.90
C LYS A 153 5.24 -8.90 14.63
N TYR A 154 4.30 -9.13 13.72
CA TYR A 154 3.88 -10.47 13.32
C TYR A 154 5.03 -11.26 12.68
N ILE A 155 5.77 -10.65 11.74
CA ILE A 155 6.94 -11.24 11.08
C ILE A 155 7.98 -11.70 12.12
N THR A 156 8.30 -10.82 13.07
CA THR A 156 9.29 -11.07 14.13
C THR A 156 8.86 -12.20 15.07
N ILE A 157 7.64 -12.13 15.61
CA ILE A 157 7.14 -13.11 16.60
C ILE A 157 7.00 -14.51 15.97
N ASN A 158 6.51 -14.58 14.74
CA ASN A 158 6.30 -15.85 14.05
C ASN A 158 7.53 -16.33 13.29
N ASN A 159 8.66 -15.63 13.38
CA ASN A 159 9.91 -15.93 12.68
C ASN A 159 9.67 -16.21 11.18
N VAL A 160 8.87 -15.35 10.53
CA VAL A 160 8.54 -15.49 9.10
C VAL A 160 9.83 -15.35 8.29
N LYS A 161 10.18 -16.39 7.56
CA LYS A 161 11.41 -16.41 6.76
C LYS A 161 11.21 -15.68 5.44
N GLU A 162 12.29 -15.00 5.02
CA GLU A 162 12.37 -14.46 3.67
C GLU A 162 12.40 -15.58 2.65
N THR A 163 11.65 -15.42 1.57
CA THR A 163 11.59 -16.33 0.44
C THR A 163 11.72 -15.56 -0.86
N LYS A 164 12.08 -16.22 -1.95
CA LYS A 164 12.04 -15.61 -3.28
C LYS A 164 10.66 -15.81 -3.90
N ASN A 165 10.11 -14.76 -4.49
CA ASN A 165 8.92 -14.86 -5.32
C ASN A 165 9.28 -15.27 -6.76
N SER A 166 8.29 -15.38 -7.65
CA SER A 166 8.48 -15.74 -9.06
C SER A 166 9.35 -14.74 -9.86
N PHE A 167 9.53 -13.51 -9.34
CA PHE A 167 10.37 -12.47 -9.93
C PHE A 167 11.74 -12.36 -9.25
N SER A 168 12.12 -13.36 -8.42
CA SER A 168 13.37 -13.39 -7.65
C SER A 168 13.54 -12.31 -6.60
N SER A 169 12.49 -11.53 -6.28
CA SER A 169 12.51 -10.59 -5.18
C SER A 169 12.39 -11.31 -3.83
N LEU A 170 13.11 -10.82 -2.81
CA LEU A 170 12.95 -11.30 -1.44
C LEU A 170 11.63 -10.78 -0.87
N VAL A 171 10.81 -11.69 -0.37
CA VAL A 171 9.48 -11.40 0.17
C VAL A 171 9.23 -12.11 1.49
N TYR A 172 8.39 -11.52 2.33
CA TYR A 172 7.68 -12.21 3.40
C TYR A 172 6.36 -12.74 2.87
N ARG A 173 6.12 -14.05 3.01
CA ARG A 173 4.84 -14.67 2.64
C ARG A 173 3.92 -14.72 3.84
N ILE A 174 2.89 -13.89 3.85
CA ILE A 174 1.99 -13.67 4.99
C ILE A 174 0.62 -14.30 4.72
N PRO A 175 0.11 -15.19 5.59
CA PRO A 175 -1.24 -15.75 5.44
C PRO A 175 -2.32 -14.66 5.57
N VAL A 176 -3.26 -14.59 4.62
CA VAL A 176 -4.34 -13.58 4.62
C VAL A 176 -5.43 -13.91 5.63
N ASN A 177 -5.62 -15.19 5.96
CA ASN A 177 -6.60 -15.65 6.95
C ASN A 177 -6.12 -15.52 8.40
N SER A 178 -4.97 -14.90 8.63
CA SER A 178 -4.46 -14.64 9.98
C SER A 178 -5.27 -13.51 10.64
N ASN A 179 -5.40 -13.56 11.98
CA ASN A 179 -5.95 -12.45 12.79
C ASN A 179 -5.13 -11.15 12.70
N LEU A 180 -4.15 -11.13 11.79
CA LEU A 180 -3.29 -10.00 11.52
C LEU A 180 -4.03 -8.87 10.81
N PHE A 181 -4.85 -9.23 9.82
CA PHE A 181 -5.56 -8.26 8.98
C PHE A 181 -6.91 -7.89 9.59
N ASN A 182 -7.23 -6.60 9.58
CA ASN A 182 -8.56 -6.11 9.90
C ASN A 182 -9.37 -6.01 8.59
N SER A 183 -10.59 -6.53 8.59
CA SER A 183 -11.50 -6.30 7.48
C SER A 183 -12.01 -4.85 7.53
N LEU A 184 -11.86 -4.12 6.43
CA LEU A 184 -12.44 -2.79 6.25
C LEU A 184 -13.87 -2.86 5.70
N THR A 185 -14.29 -4.03 5.19
CA THR A 185 -15.63 -4.27 4.67
C THR A 185 -16.33 -5.31 5.53
N GLN A 186 -17.58 -5.05 5.94
CA GLN A 186 -18.35 -6.00 6.74
C GLN A 186 -18.82 -7.21 5.92
N SER A 187 -18.99 -7.03 4.62
CA SER A 187 -19.39 -8.06 3.67
C SER A 187 -18.67 -7.84 2.34
N ASP A 188 -18.82 -8.78 1.42
CA ASP A 188 -18.36 -8.61 0.06
C ASP A 188 -19.08 -7.44 -0.60
N ILE A 189 -18.31 -6.49 -1.15
CA ILE A 189 -18.86 -5.38 -1.93
C ILE A 189 -19.15 -5.91 -3.32
N LYS A 190 -20.42 -5.84 -3.74
CA LYS A 190 -20.81 -6.16 -5.11
C LYS A 190 -20.47 -4.97 -6.02
N TYR A 191 -19.94 -5.30 -7.17
CA TYR A 191 -19.74 -4.34 -8.25
C TYR A 191 -20.48 -4.81 -9.51
N GLY A 192 -21.22 -3.91 -10.09
CA GLY A 192 -22.02 -4.17 -11.28
C GLY A 192 -21.25 -3.97 -12.58
#